data_b10cdfdb0b27ec0b5a17f1c9efb8ee53
#
_entry.id   b10cdfdb0b27ec0b5a17f1c9efb8ee53
#
_cell.length_a   1.000
_cell.length_b   1.000
_cell.length_c   1.000
_cell.angle_alpha   90.00
_cell.angle_beta   90.00
_cell.angle_gamma   90.00
#
_symmetry.space_group_name_H-M   'P 1'
#
loop_
_entity.id
_entity.type
_entity.pdbx_description
1 polymer ?
#
loop_
_entity_poly.entity_id
_entity_poly.type
_entity_poly.pdbx_seq_one_letter_code
_entity_poly.pdbx_strand_id
1 'polypeptide(L)'
;CHEDLAATIDAMPYGHVKLSNDLGIEVTLQQCLDCHEEGPGYQTIENSFGTVIHGIHDTDDTAACWNCHNATNDDEGMQLWDVVKHDQLRGITPVEDVEGDFTFSQEETIPAESIFDFDWQYWDLDYVRADNEANNVPLDEQMFNDWTITVTGEVDQDVTYQLTDLIAEAPSETVPMVMHCTYNPTGGPLIGQSMVTGIPLDWLLDKAGLTDDAVSMFAGSPDGNSNSVYLSSLEGQKVLIVYEIDGERLSWRQGYPVQLWVGGVGAPVFTKELSDVVICNADEEVDDYKGWVKSEGGFYNKPNVGIFNLDEGQVVAAGEPYAVKGYASAWDDPITGIEFSMDGGETWTRCETPNANTDQWVT
;
A
#
# COMPACT_ATOMS: atom_id res chain seq x y z
N CYS A 1 12.07 -2.17 -28.33
CA CYS A 1 12.21 -3.19 -29.13
C CYS A 1 11.36 -3.21 -30.40
N HIS A 2 10.09 -2.84 -30.41
CA HIS A 2 9.32 -2.69 -31.64
C HIS A 2 9.38 -1.26 -32.16
N GLU A 3 9.64 -1.06 -33.46
CA GLU A 3 9.72 0.28 -34.08
C GLU A 3 8.33 0.94 -34.18
N ASP A 4 7.26 0.13 -34.23
CA ASP A 4 5.87 0.58 -34.27
C ASP A 4 5.06 -0.24 -33.25
N LEU A 5 4.89 0.32 -32.05
CA LEU A 5 4.16 -0.35 -30.97
C LEU A 5 2.66 -0.46 -31.29
N ALA A 6 2.08 0.54 -31.94
CA ALA A 6 0.67 0.53 -32.31
C ALA A 6 0.38 -0.60 -33.33
N ALA A 7 1.21 -0.74 -34.37
CA ALA A 7 1.10 -1.84 -35.33
C ALA A 7 1.33 -3.21 -34.66
N THR A 8 2.20 -3.29 -33.67
CA THR A 8 2.44 -4.51 -32.90
C THR A 8 1.21 -4.91 -32.10
N ILE A 9 0.57 -3.96 -31.43
CA ILE A 9 -0.65 -4.18 -30.64
C ILE A 9 -1.82 -4.55 -31.53
N ASP A 10 -1.95 -3.93 -32.71
CA ASP A 10 -2.97 -4.28 -33.71
C ASP A 10 -2.82 -5.71 -34.23
N ALA A 11 -1.61 -6.26 -34.17
CA ALA A 11 -1.33 -7.64 -34.56
C ALA A 11 -1.56 -8.67 -33.45
N MET A 12 -1.80 -8.25 -32.21
CA MET A 12 -2.02 -9.14 -31.07
C MET A 12 -3.38 -9.86 -31.16
N PRO A 13 -3.45 -11.18 -30.84
CA PRO A 13 -4.67 -11.99 -31.06
C PRO A 13 -5.80 -11.73 -30.06
N TYR A 14 -5.61 -10.94 -29.00
CA TYR A 14 -6.59 -10.79 -27.93
C TYR A 14 -6.92 -9.33 -27.61
N GLY A 15 -8.10 -8.87 -28.01
CA GLY A 15 -8.83 -7.75 -27.38
C GLY A 15 -8.18 -6.35 -27.39
N HIS A 16 -6.88 -6.26 -27.58
CA HIS A 16 -6.13 -5.01 -27.60
C HIS A 16 -6.27 -4.24 -28.93
N VAL A 17 -6.67 -4.93 -29.99
CA VAL A 17 -6.91 -4.39 -31.35
C VAL A 17 -7.85 -3.18 -31.38
N LYS A 18 -8.63 -2.97 -30.31
CA LYS A 18 -9.60 -1.88 -30.25
C LYS A 18 -9.12 -0.66 -29.48
N LEU A 19 -8.03 -0.77 -28.71
CA LEU A 19 -7.62 0.32 -27.82
C LEU A 19 -7.18 1.58 -28.58
N SER A 20 -6.42 1.43 -29.68
CA SER A 20 -6.02 2.59 -30.49
C SER A 20 -7.14 3.10 -31.38
N ASN A 21 -7.95 2.20 -31.98
CA ASN A 21 -8.96 2.54 -32.97
C ASN A 21 -10.29 3.02 -32.36
N ASP A 22 -10.76 2.40 -31.27
CA ASP A 22 -12.06 2.72 -30.68
C ASP A 22 -11.98 3.84 -29.65
N LEU A 23 -10.82 4.06 -29.02
CA LEU A 23 -10.63 5.08 -28.00
C LEU A 23 -9.86 6.32 -28.49
N GLY A 24 -9.27 6.27 -29.69
CA GLY A 24 -8.47 7.37 -30.24
C GLY A 24 -7.23 7.69 -29.41
N ILE A 25 -6.72 6.73 -28.65
CA ILE A 25 -5.57 6.87 -27.75
C ILE A 25 -4.32 6.43 -28.51
N GLU A 26 -3.30 7.28 -28.50
CA GLU A 26 -1.98 6.89 -29.00
C GLU A 26 -1.40 5.86 -28.01
N VAL A 27 -1.23 4.62 -28.49
CA VAL A 27 -0.76 3.52 -27.63
C VAL A 27 0.73 3.67 -27.37
N THR A 28 1.07 3.88 -26.11
CA THR A 28 2.44 4.01 -25.62
C THR A 28 2.78 2.85 -24.68
N LEU A 29 4.05 2.62 -24.42
CA LEU A 29 4.48 1.64 -23.42
C LEU A 29 3.92 1.97 -22.04
N GLN A 30 3.82 3.26 -21.69
CA GLN A 30 3.24 3.70 -20.42
C GLN A 30 1.81 3.20 -20.26
N GLN A 31 0.99 3.24 -21.29
CA GLN A 31 -0.38 2.72 -21.23
C GLN A 31 -0.43 1.20 -21.03
N CYS A 32 0.55 0.48 -21.57
CA CYS A 32 0.68 -0.95 -21.27
C CYS A 32 0.99 -1.18 -19.79
N LEU A 33 1.92 -0.42 -19.23
CA LEU A 33 2.29 -0.46 -17.82
C LEU A 33 1.13 -0.03 -16.93
N ASP A 34 0.47 1.09 -17.24
CA ASP A 34 -0.69 1.60 -16.49
C ASP A 34 -1.81 0.56 -16.36
N CYS A 35 -1.96 -0.30 -17.36
CA CYS A 35 -2.95 -1.37 -17.32
C CYS A 35 -2.41 -2.66 -16.67
N HIS A 36 -1.20 -3.06 -16.98
CA HIS A 36 -0.63 -4.36 -16.62
C HIS A 36 0.27 -4.37 -15.39
N GLU A 37 0.76 -3.23 -14.92
CA GLU A 37 1.49 -3.13 -13.65
C GLU A 37 0.64 -2.51 -12.53
N GLU A 38 -0.27 -1.59 -12.84
CA GLU A 38 -1.00 -0.82 -11.83
C GLU A 38 -2.50 -0.77 -12.04
N GLY A 39 -2.98 -1.16 -13.22
CA GLY A 39 -4.37 -0.95 -13.64
C GLY A 39 -5.25 -2.21 -13.64
N PRO A 40 -6.43 -2.11 -14.22
CA PRO A 40 -7.43 -3.17 -14.24
C PRO A 40 -7.00 -4.43 -15.00
N GLY A 41 -5.93 -4.37 -15.79
CA GLY A 41 -5.31 -5.54 -16.42
C GLY A 41 -4.42 -6.35 -15.45
N TYR A 42 -3.97 -5.75 -14.36
CA TYR A 42 -3.19 -6.41 -13.32
C TYR A 42 -4.14 -7.00 -12.26
N GLN A 43 -4.58 -8.23 -12.48
CA GLN A 43 -5.42 -8.94 -11.51
C GLN A 43 -4.69 -10.11 -10.84
N THR A 44 -3.59 -10.55 -11.42
CA THR A 44 -2.71 -11.59 -10.89
C THR A 44 -1.31 -11.39 -11.45
N ILE A 45 -0.29 -12.00 -10.81
CA ILE A 45 1.09 -11.98 -11.32
C ILE A 45 1.19 -12.51 -12.76
N GLU A 46 0.27 -13.41 -13.14
CA GLU A 46 0.16 -13.96 -14.49
C GLU A 46 -0.18 -12.89 -15.54
N ASN A 47 -0.80 -11.81 -15.13
CA ASN A 47 -1.14 -10.67 -15.97
C ASN A 47 -0.19 -9.48 -15.80
N SER A 48 0.86 -9.61 -15.01
CA SER A 48 1.89 -8.58 -14.90
C SER A 48 2.55 -8.36 -16.27
N PHE A 49 2.98 -7.13 -16.53
CA PHE A 49 3.61 -6.76 -17.80
C PHE A 49 4.78 -7.68 -18.13
N GLY A 50 5.65 -7.98 -17.17
CA GLY A 50 6.78 -8.89 -17.35
C GLY A 50 6.35 -10.30 -17.75
N THR A 51 5.33 -10.87 -17.10
CA THR A 51 4.82 -12.21 -17.44
C THR A 51 4.17 -12.25 -18.82
N VAL A 52 3.40 -11.22 -19.16
CA VAL A 52 2.77 -11.10 -20.48
C VAL A 52 3.83 -11.00 -21.57
N ILE A 53 4.85 -10.17 -21.40
CA ILE A 53 5.96 -10.01 -22.36
C ILE A 53 6.73 -11.31 -22.52
N HIS A 54 7.08 -11.98 -21.42
CA HIS A 54 7.75 -13.28 -21.48
C HIS A 54 6.87 -14.32 -22.20
N GLY A 55 5.58 -14.39 -21.88
CA GLY A 55 4.65 -15.33 -22.52
C GLY A 55 4.51 -15.12 -24.03
N ILE A 56 4.61 -13.87 -24.52
CA ILE A 56 4.56 -13.55 -25.95
C ILE A 56 5.87 -13.93 -26.66
N HIS A 57 7.03 -13.70 -26.03
CA HIS A 57 8.33 -13.87 -26.67
C HIS A 57 8.95 -15.25 -26.48
N ASP A 58 8.51 -16.02 -25.47
CA ASP A 58 9.03 -17.35 -25.17
C ASP A 58 8.39 -18.46 -26.03
N THR A 59 7.22 -18.20 -26.62
CA THR A 59 6.46 -19.22 -27.36
C THR A 59 6.94 -19.48 -28.77
N ASP A 60 7.75 -18.60 -29.38
CA ASP A 60 8.04 -18.67 -30.83
C ASP A 60 9.54 -18.75 -31.17
N ASP A 61 10.44 -19.04 -30.25
CA ASP A 61 11.90 -18.99 -30.49
C ASP A 61 12.39 -17.64 -31.10
N THR A 62 11.58 -16.59 -30.97
CA THR A 62 11.83 -15.31 -31.66
C THR A 62 12.73 -14.36 -30.88
N ALA A 63 12.87 -14.56 -29.56
CA ALA A 63 13.78 -13.76 -28.74
C ALA A 63 14.56 -14.64 -27.78
N ALA A 64 15.88 -14.60 -27.86
CA ALA A 64 16.71 -15.17 -26.81
C ALA A 64 16.69 -14.25 -25.56
N CYS A 65 16.77 -14.83 -24.37
CA CYS A 65 16.82 -14.07 -23.09
C CYS A 65 17.80 -12.91 -23.15
N TRP A 66 18.95 -13.13 -23.81
CA TRP A 66 20.02 -12.16 -23.99
C TRP A 66 19.72 -11.00 -24.95
N ASN A 67 18.61 -11.01 -25.61
CA ASN A 67 18.16 -9.85 -26.38
C ASN A 67 17.61 -8.73 -25.49
N CYS A 68 17.18 -9.08 -24.28
CA CYS A 68 16.60 -8.15 -23.33
C CYS A 68 17.33 -8.11 -21.99
N HIS A 69 18.00 -9.20 -21.62
CA HIS A 69 18.66 -9.35 -20.31
C HIS A 69 20.17 -9.47 -20.41
N ASN A 70 20.84 -8.97 -19.40
CA ASN A 70 22.27 -9.16 -19.14
C ASN A 70 22.44 -10.03 -17.90
N ALA A 71 23.40 -10.99 -17.95
CA ALA A 71 23.81 -11.70 -16.74
C ALA A 71 24.71 -10.78 -15.93
N THR A 72 24.25 -10.39 -14.75
CA THR A 72 25.09 -9.77 -13.75
C THR A 72 25.85 -10.85 -12.98
N ASN A 73 27.08 -10.57 -12.57
CA ASN A 73 27.90 -11.50 -11.78
C ASN A 73 27.64 -11.36 -10.26
N ASP A 74 26.61 -10.65 -9.89
CA ASP A 74 26.16 -10.43 -8.52
C ASP A 74 24.90 -11.23 -8.22
N ASP A 75 24.53 -11.28 -6.95
CA ASP A 75 23.37 -12.06 -6.46
C ASP A 75 22.01 -11.46 -6.89
N GLU A 76 22.01 -10.41 -7.70
CA GLU A 76 20.79 -9.69 -8.12
C GLU A 76 20.09 -10.31 -9.35
N GLY A 77 20.64 -11.35 -9.92
CA GLY A 77 20.01 -12.11 -11.01
C GLY A 77 20.13 -11.46 -12.38
N MET A 78 19.16 -11.73 -13.27
CA MET A 78 19.15 -11.21 -14.65
C MET A 78 18.54 -9.82 -14.67
N GLN A 79 19.33 -8.81 -15.03
CA GLN A 79 18.86 -7.44 -15.24
C GLN A 79 18.57 -7.18 -16.72
N LEU A 80 17.73 -6.19 -17.02
CA LEU A 80 17.61 -5.68 -18.39
C LEU A 80 18.95 -5.04 -18.78
N TRP A 81 19.54 -5.52 -19.87
CA TRP A 81 20.93 -5.22 -20.21
C TRP A 81 21.17 -3.80 -20.73
N ASP A 82 20.14 -3.02 -20.93
CA ASP A 82 20.26 -1.61 -21.21
C ASP A 82 19.33 -0.84 -20.26
N VAL A 83 19.82 -0.61 -19.04
CA VAL A 83 19.09 0.14 -18.01
C VAL A 83 18.72 1.54 -18.53
N VAL A 84 19.66 2.19 -19.26
CA VAL A 84 19.40 3.50 -19.85
C VAL A 84 18.27 3.44 -20.87
N LYS A 85 18.23 2.40 -21.69
CA LYS A 85 17.16 2.22 -22.67
C LYS A 85 15.84 1.77 -22.04
N HIS A 86 15.89 0.95 -21.00
CA HIS A 86 14.75 0.61 -20.18
C HIS A 86 14.18 1.87 -19.52
N ASP A 87 15.02 2.70 -18.95
CA ASP A 87 14.63 3.97 -18.35
C ASP A 87 14.08 4.95 -19.39
N GLN A 88 14.71 5.04 -20.57
CA GLN A 88 14.18 5.83 -21.69
C GLN A 88 12.80 5.34 -22.17
N LEU A 89 12.57 4.02 -22.20
CA LEU A 89 11.26 3.45 -22.56
C LEU A 89 10.20 3.76 -21.51
N ARG A 90 10.60 3.96 -20.26
CA ARG A 90 9.75 4.45 -19.16
C ARG A 90 9.66 5.98 -19.10
N GLY A 91 10.25 6.69 -20.03
CA GLY A 91 10.33 8.14 -20.00
C GLY A 91 11.39 8.70 -19.04
N ILE A 92 12.24 7.84 -18.49
CA ILE A 92 13.33 8.22 -17.59
C ILE A 92 14.60 8.40 -18.41
N THR A 93 15.14 9.61 -18.47
CA THR A 93 16.45 9.88 -19.09
C THR A 93 17.52 10.18 -18.06
N PRO A 94 18.82 9.97 -18.36
CA PRO A 94 19.88 10.19 -17.39
C PRO A 94 19.93 11.63 -16.90
N VAL A 95 20.13 11.76 -15.64
CA VAL A 95 20.00 12.92 -14.77
C VAL A 95 21.03 14.00 -15.08
N GLU A 96 20.56 15.25 -15.25
CA GLU A 96 21.37 16.43 -14.94
C GLU A 96 20.98 16.95 -13.55
N ASP A 97 21.98 17.26 -12.70
CA ASP A 97 21.73 17.74 -11.34
C ASP A 97 20.89 19.01 -11.35
N VAL A 98 19.71 18.96 -10.74
CA VAL A 98 18.89 20.14 -10.47
C VAL A 98 19.36 20.75 -9.15
N GLU A 99 19.76 22.02 -9.16
CA GLU A 99 20.07 22.74 -7.93
C GLU A 99 18.75 23.05 -7.18
N GLY A 100 18.66 22.60 -5.93
CA GLY A 100 17.54 22.85 -5.05
C GLY A 100 17.79 22.37 -3.62
N ASP A 101 16.98 22.87 -2.71
CA ASP A 101 16.99 22.40 -1.33
C ASP A 101 15.94 21.28 -1.22
N PHE A 102 16.40 20.05 -1.02
CA PHE A 102 15.54 18.88 -0.85
C PHE A 102 15.55 18.47 0.63
N THR A 103 14.37 18.31 1.20
CA THR A 103 14.20 17.85 2.58
C THR A 103 13.18 16.72 2.60
N PHE A 104 13.46 15.67 3.36
CA PHE A 104 12.59 14.52 3.51
C PHE A 104 12.26 14.28 4.98
N SER A 105 11.02 13.88 5.24
CA SER A 105 10.53 13.58 6.58
C SER A 105 9.63 12.34 6.54
N GLN A 106 9.58 11.61 7.64
CA GLN A 106 8.57 10.60 7.91
C GLN A 106 7.62 11.01 9.06
N GLU A 107 7.78 12.23 9.56
CA GLU A 107 7.03 12.74 10.71
C GLU A 107 5.80 13.57 10.31
N GLU A 108 5.67 13.98 9.05
CA GLU A 108 4.54 14.81 8.61
C GLU A 108 3.23 14.00 8.63
N THR A 109 2.19 14.56 9.22
CA THR A 109 0.86 13.96 9.34
C THR A 109 -0.20 14.84 8.70
N ILE A 110 -1.31 14.23 8.31
CA ILE A 110 -2.55 14.91 7.93
C ILE A 110 -3.57 14.79 9.06
N PRO A 111 -4.53 15.72 9.17
CA PRO A 111 -5.59 15.63 10.18
C PRO A 111 -6.40 14.34 10.06
N ALA A 112 -6.86 13.81 11.18
CA ALA A 112 -7.61 12.56 11.26
C ALA A 112 -8.83 12.50 10.33
N GLU A 113 -9.53 13.63 10.16
CA GLU A 113 -10.68 13.75 9.26
C GLU A 113 -10.32 13.71 7.77
N SER A 114 -9.03 13.87 7.44
CA SER A 114 -8.50 13.78 6.07
C SER A 114 -8.01 12.38 5.71
N ILE A 115 -7.91 11.47 6.67
CA ILE A 115 -7.63 10.05 6.38
C ILE A 115 -8.79 9.52 5.52
N PHE A 116 -8.43 8.91 4.41
CA PHE A 116 -9.43 8.32 3.54
C PHE A 116 -10.21 7.24 4.28
N ASP A 117 -11.47 7.10 3.90
CA ASP A 117 -12.34 6.05 4.38
C ASP A 117 -13.04 5.42 3.18
N PHE A 118 -13.03 4.10 3.14
CA PHE A 118 -13.84 3.35 2.21
C PHE A 118 -15.09 2.85 2.94
N ASP A 119 -16.19 3.56 2.77
CA ASP A 119 -17.50 3.01 3.02
C ASP A 119 -17.89 2.14 1.80
N TRP A 120 -17.41 0.90 1.79
CA TRP A 120 -17.81 -0.02 0.74
C TRP A 120 -19.29 -0.39 0.87
N GLN A 121 -19.92 -0.09 1.99
CA GLN A 121 -21.32 -0.42 2.30
C GLN A 121 -21.64 -1.91 2.02
N TYR A 122 -20.69 -2.78 2.28
CA TYR A 122 -20.88 -4.22 2.12
C TYR A 122 -21.27 -4.93 3.41
N TRP A 123 -20.93 -4.30 4.55
CA TRP A 123 -21.14 -4.87 5.88
C TRP A 123 -22.18 -4.07 6.65
N ASP A 124 -22.93 -4.73 7.52
CA ASP A 124 -24.00 -4.10 8.27
C ASP A 124 -23.49 -2.92 9.13
N LEU A 125 -22.29 -3.03 9.70
CA LEU A 125 -21.68 -1.96 10.49
C LEU A 125 -21.24 -0.76 9.65
N ASP A 126 -20.89 -0.95 8.37
CA ASP A 126 -20.57 0.17 7.47
C ASP A 126 -21.77 1.11 7.31
N TYR A 127 -22.97 0.55 7.15
CA TYR A 127 -24.20 1.35 7.08
C TYR A 127 -24.49 2.07 8.40
N VAL A 128 -24.27 1.39 9.54
CA VAL A 128 -24.47 1.99 10.88
C VAL A 128 -23.47 3.12 11.11
N ARG A 129 -22.21 2.95 10.75
CA ARG A 129 -21.18 3.99 10.84
C ARG A 129 -21.52 5.20 10.00
N ALA A 130 -21.84 4.98 8.72
CA ALA A 130 -22.20 6.05 7.80
C ALA A 130 -23.44 6.83 8.26
N ASP A 131 -24.47 6.13 8.78
CA ASP A 131 -25.67 6.78 9.30
C ASP A 131 -25.39 7.58 10.57
N ASN A 132 -24.63 7.00 11.51
CA ASN A 132 -24.23 7.68 12.73
C ASN A 132 -23.43 8.95 12.44
N GLU A 133 -22.46 8.88 11.53
CA GLU A 133 -21.66 10.03 11.12
C GLU A 133 -22.51 11.11 10.46
N ALA A 134 -23.35 10.73 9.48
CA ALA A 134 -24.24 11.64 8.77
C ALA A 134 -25.23 12.35 9.68
N ASN A 135 -25.67 11.71 10.75
CA ASN A 135 -26.61 12.24 11.75
C ASN A 135 -25.90 12.87 12.97
N ASN A 136 -24.58 12.96 12.99
CA ASN A 136 -23.79 13.47 14.10
C ASN A 136 -24.16 12.78 15.44
N VAL A 137 -24.32 11.46 15.40
CA VAL A 137 -24.62 10.68 16.60
C VAL A 137 -23.41 10.71 17.53
N PRO A 138 -23.55 11.09 18.81
CA PRO A 138 -22.44 11.06 19.75
C PRO A 138 -21.84 9.66 19.88
N LEU A 139 -20.54 9.57 20.14
CA LEU A 139 -19.89 8.30 20.42
C LEU A 139 -20.51 7.64 21.67
N ASP A 140 -20.66 6.33 21.62
CA ASP A 140 -21.30 5.55 22.70
C ASP A 140 -20.23 5.11 23.72
N GLU A 141 -20.15 5.82 24.84
CA GLU A 141 -19.23 5.48 25.94
C GLU A 141 -19.49 4.09 26.53
N GLN A 142 -20.72 3.58 26.48
CA GLN A 142 -21.02 2.23 26.94
C GLN A 142 -20.44 1.19 25.98
N MET A 143 -20.55 1.41 24.68
CA MET A 143 -19.92 0.57 23.65
C MET A 143 -18.41 0.51 23.86
N PHE A 144 -17.76 1.65 24.11
CA PHE A 144 -16.30 1.69 24.38
C PHE A 144 -15.93 0.87 25.61
N ASN A 145 -16.69 1.03 26.70
CA ASN A 145 -16.40 0.35 27.96
C ASN A 145 -16.66 -1.15 27.92
N ASP A 146 -17.65 -1.58 27.17
CA ASP A 146 -18.05 -2.99 27.08
C ASP A 146 -17.34 -3.73 25.92
N TRP A 147 -16.58 -3.02 25.08
CA TRP A 147 -15.89 -3.62 23.96
C TRP A 147 -14.86 -4.63 24.39
N THR A 148 -14.83 -5.79 23.70
CA THR A 148 -13.88 -6.86 23.98
C THR A 148 -13.09 -7.23 22.74
N ILE A 149 -11.84 -7.61 22.96
CA ILE A 149 -10.96 -8.17 21.93
C ILE A 149 -10.52 -9.56 22.39
N THR A 150 -10.72 -10.54 21.53
CA THR A 150 -10.42 -11.95 21.82
C THR A 150 -9.32 -12.46 20.89
N VAL A 151 -8.34 -13.19 21.45
CA VAL A 151 -7.31 -13.91 20.70
C VAL A 151 -7.52 -15.40 20.88
N THR A 152 -7.61 -16.14 19.77
CA THR A 152 -7.86 -17.59 19.75
C THR A 152 -7.05 -18.27 18.64
N GLY A 153 -7.15 -19.59 18.54
CA GLY A 153 -6.54 -20.39 17.47
C GLY A 153 -5.23 -21.04 17.89
N GLU A 154 -4.18 -20.91 17.09
CA GLU A 154 -2.86 -21.48 17.36
C GLU A 154 -2.11 -20.70 18.45
N VAL A 155 -2.67 -20.74 19.67
CA VAL A 155 -2.18 -20.07 20.88
C VAL A 155 -2.15 -21.06 22.06
N ASP A 156 -1.31 -20.80 23.05
CA ASP A 156 -1.23 -21.59 24.28
C ASP A 156 -2.52 -21.48 25.11
N GLN A 157 -3.16 -20.32 25.08
CA GLN A 157 -4.44 -20.06 25.74
C GLN A 157 -5.22 -18.97 25.05
N ASP A 158 -6.53 -19.15 24.92
CA ASP A 158 -7.44 -18.09 24.50
C ASP A 158 -7.43 -16.95 25.54
N VAL A 159 -7.38 -15.73 25.08
CA VAL A 159 -7.46 -14.54 25.94
C VAL A 159 -8.57 -13.61 25.44
N THR A 160 -9.25 -12.97 26.39
CA THR A 160 -10.24 -11.94 26.10
C THR A 160 -10.02 -10.77 27.04
N TYR A 161 -9.88 -9.57 26.49
CA TYR A 161 -9.73 -8.34 27.24
C TYR A 161 -10.87 -7.37 26.91
N GLN A 162 -11.42 -6.73 27.93
CA GLN A 162 -12.15 -5.48 27.70
C GLN A 162 -11.17 -4.41 27.22
N LEU A 163 -11.61 -3.56 26.31
CA LEU A 163 -10.76 -2.50 25.74
C LEU A 163 -10.20 -1.57 26.83
N THR A 164 -11.02 -1.23 27.82
CA THR A 164 -10.60 -0.39 28.96
C THR A 164 -9.53 -1.05 29.82
N ASP A 165 -9.64 -2.37 30.06
CA ASP A 165 -8.63 -3.11 30.82
C ASP A 165 -7.34 -3.23 30.02
N LEU A 166 -7.45 -3.48 28.73
CA LEU A 166 -6.31 -3.54 27.81
C LEU A 166 -5.55 -2.21 27.78
N ILE A 167 -6.25 -1.07 27.69
CA ILE A 167 -5.65 0.26 27.75
C ILE A 167 -4.99 0.54 29.11
N ALA A 168 -5.56 0.02 30.20
CA ALA A 168 -5.01 0.24 31.55
C ALA A 168 -3.78 -0.60 31.85
N GLU A 169 -3.65 -1.80 31.27
CA GLU A 169 -2.60 -2.77 31.58
C GLU A 169 -1.44 -2.76 30.58
N ALA A 170 -1.74 -2.54 29.30
CA ALA A 170 -0.75 -2.60 28.23
C ALA A 170 -0.01 -1.26 28.04
N PRO A 171 1.24 -1.29 27.53
CA PRO A 171 1.90 -0.06 27.10
C PRO A 171 1.18 0.53 25.91
N SER A 172 0.91 1.84 25.94
CA SER A 172 0.39 2.56 24.78
C SER A 172 1.50 3.33 24.09
N GLU A 173 1.45 3.38 22.78
CA GLU A 173 2.35 4.17 21.95
C GLU A 173 1.56 5.24 21.18
N THR A 174 2.17 6.43 21.02
CA THR A 174 1.64 7.48 20.13
C THR A 174 2.69 7.75 19.08
N VAL A 175 2.39 7.38 17.82
CA VAL A 175 3.35 7.40 16.71
C VAL A 175 2.66 7.78 15.40
N PRO A 176 3.38 8.37 14.44
CA PRO A 176 2.86 8.51 13.09
C PRO A 176 2.82 7.13 12.41
N MET A 177 1.70 6.84 11.75
CA MET A 177 1.56 5.65 10.89
C MET A 177 0.82 5.99 9.61
N VAL A 178 1.25 5.38 8.51
CA VAL A 178 0.61 5.53 7.21
C VAL A 178 -0.44 4.45 6.99
N MET A 179 -1.60 4.86 6.46
CA MET A 179 -2.60 3.99 5.88
C MET A 179 -2.59 4.18 4.36
N HIS A 180 -2.34 3.13 3.61
CA HIS A 180 -2.20 3.18 2.16
C HIS A 180 -3.06 2.10 1.50
N CYS A 181 -4.05 2.52 0.73
CA CYS A 181 -4.95 1.61 0.04
C CYS A 181 -4.26 0.90 -1.13
N THR A 182 -4.53 -0.40 -1.29
CA THR A 182 -4.05 -1.19 -2.43
C THR A 182 -4.59 -0.69 -3.78
N TYR A 183 -5.72 -0.02 -3.79
CA TYR A 183 -6.33 0.58 -4.98
C TYR A 183 -5.97 2.06 -5.19
N ASN A 184 -5.05 2.60 -4.40
CA ASN A 184 -4.64 3.99 -4.60
C ASN A 184 -3.96 4.14 -5.98
N PRO A 185 -4.51 4.92 -6.92
CA PRO A 185 -3.81 5.20 -8.17
C PRO A 185 -2.54 6.02 -7.87
N THR A 186 -1.57 6.01 -8.76
CA THR A 186 -0.37 6.84 -8.63
C THR A 186 -0.75 8.29 -8.43
N GLY A 187 -0.25 8.91 -7.35
CA GLY A 187 -0.62 10.27 -6.96
C GLY A 187 -2.03 10.43 -6.42
N GLY A 188 -2.75 9.34 -6.17
CA GLY A 188 -4.14 9.36 -5.71
C GLY A 188 -4.28 9.71 -4.22
N PRO A 189 -5.53 9.97 -3.79
CA PRO A 189 -5.82 10.45 -2.43
C PRO A 189 -5.99 9.33 -1.39
N LEU A 190 -5.84 8.05 -1.78
CA LEU A 190 -6.14 6.91 -0.90
C LEU A 190 -4.90 6.50 -0.08
N ILE A 191 -4.25 7.50 0.46
CA ILE A 191 -3.11 7.37 1.38
C ILE A 191 -3.14 8.54 2.36
N GLY A 192 -2.74 8.29 3.59
CA GLY A 192 -2.61 9.31 4.61
C GLY A 192 -1.84 8.81 5.81
N GLN A 193 -1.12 9.69 6.47
CA GLN A 193 -0.43 9.42 7.72
C GLN A 193 -1.01 10.30 8.82
N SER A 194 -1.36 9.71 9.96
CA SER A 194 -1.80 10.44 11.15
C SER A 194 -1.07 9.98 12.39
N MET A 195 -1.12 10.80 13.43
CA MET A 195 -0.63 10.44 14.75
C MET A 195 -1.64 9.51 15.41
N VAL A 196 -1.29 8.24 15.55
CA VAL A 196 -2.17 7.24 16.17
C VAL A 196 -1.70 6.87 17.57
N THR A 197 -2.66 6.64 18.48
CA THR A 197 -2.40 6.10 19.80
C THR A 197 -3.01 4.72 19.91
N GLY A 198 -2.19 3.74 20.21
CA GLY A 198 -2.63 2.34 20.26
C GLY A 198 -1.75 1.47 21.15
N ILE A 199 -2.16 0.23 21.30
CA ILE A 199 -1.48 -0.81 22.05
C ILE A 199 -0.79 -1.73 21.05
N PRO A 200 0.51 -2.04 21.19
CA PRO A 200 1.19 -3.03 20.37
C PRO A 200 0.45 -4.38 20.39
N LEU A 201 0.12 -4.91 19.23
CA LEU A 201 -0.55 -6.21 19.13
C LEU A 201 0.29 -7.32 19.76
N ASP A 202 1.62 -7.25 19.65
CA ASP A 202 2.57 -8.23 20.24
C ASP A 202 2.33 -8.41 21.73
N TRP A 203 2.00 -7.35 22.45
CA TRP A 203 1.70 -7.45 23.89
C TRP A 203 0.51 -8.39 24.14
N LEU A 204 -0.52 -8.31 23.29
CA LEU A 204 -1.71 -9.17 23.41
C LEU A 204 -1.41 -10.59 22.96
N LEU A 205 -0.64 -10.76 21.89
CA LEU A 205 -0.20 -12.06 21.41
C LEU A 205 0.72 -12.76 22.41
N ASP A 206 1.61 -12.03 23.10
CA ASP A 206 2.45 -12.54 24.17
C ASP A 206 1.62 -13.10 25.34
N LYS A 207 0.46 -12.50 25.62
CA LYS A 207 -0.46 -13.02 26.66
C LYS A 207 -1.16 -14.31 26.26
N ALA A 208 -1.44 -14.47 24.99
CA ALA A 208 -2.03 -15.70 24.43
C ALA A 208 -0.99 -16.82 24.25
N GLY A 209 0.25 -16.45 23.90
CA GLY A 209 1.36 -17.35 23.57
C GLY A 209 1.15 -18.02 22.20
N LEU A 210 1.92 -17.62 21.21
CA LEU A 210 1.85 -18.26 19.88
C LEU A 210 2.46 -19.66 19.93
N THR A 211 1.80 -20.66 19.32
CA THR A 211 2.37 -21.99 19.15
C THR A 211 3.39 -22.01 18.01
N ASP A 212 4.20 -23.09 17.94
CA ASP A 212 5.16 -23.28 16.85
C ASP A 212 4.48 -23.46 15.46
N ASP A 213 3.18 -23.77 15.46
CA ASP A 213 2.36 -23.97 14.24
C ASP A 213 1.68 -22.70 13.76
N ALA A 214 1.84 -21.56 14.45
CA ALA A 214 1.24 -20.28 14.07
C ALA A 214 1.88 -19.73 12.78
N VAL A 215 1.07 -19.48 11.75
CA VAL A 215 1.52 -19.04 10.41
C VAL A 215 0.90 -17.72 10.01
N SER A 216 -0.39 -17.54 10.26
CA SER A 216 -1.16 -16.38 9.84
C SER A 216 -2.10 -15.90 10.92
N MET A 217 -2.65 -14.71 10.73
CA MET A 217 -3.59 -14.05 11.63
C MET A 217 -4.80 -13.57 10.84
N PHE A 218 -6.00 -13.83 11.35
CA PHE A 218 -7.22 -13.12 10.98
C PHE A 218 -7.51 -12.02 11.98
N ALA A 219 -7.78 -10.82 11.50
CA ALA A 219 -8.35 -9.73 12.29
C ALA A 219 -9.79 -9.53 11.85
N GLY A 220 -10.73 -9.67 12.75
CA GLY A 220 -12.15 -9.67 12.48
C GLY A 220 -12.94 -8.63 13.29
N SER A 221 -14.12 -8.29 12.78
CA SER A 221 -15.12 -7.44 13.43
C SER A 221 -16.43 -8.20 13.67
N PRO A 222 -17.34 -7.69 14.53
CA PRO A 222 -18.56 -8.41 14.91
C PRO A 222 -19.54 -8.67 13.76
N ASP A 223 -19.43 -7.95 12.64
CA ASP A 223 -20.27 -8.15 11.46
C ASP A 223 -19.74 -9.23 10.51
N GLY A 224 -18.63 -9.87 10.88
CA GLY A 224 -18.00 -10.92 10.09
C GLY A 224 -17.01 -10.42 9.04
N ASN A 225 -16.79 -9.09 8.94
CA ASN A 225 -15.66 -8.58 8.17
C ASN A 225 -14.36 -9.06 8.80
N SER A 226 -13.50 -9.67 8.01
CA SER A 226 -12.21 -10.16 8.47
C SER A 226 -11.18 -10.06 7.37
N ASN A 227 -9.95 -9.76 7.77
CA ASN A 227 -8.81 -9.69 6.90
C ASN A 227 -7.68 -10.55 7.49
N SER A 228 -6.89 -11.16 6.61
CA SER A 228 -5.82 -12.04 7.03
C SER A 228 -4.46 -11.56 6.54
N VAL A 229 -3.43 -11.90 7.30
CA VAL A 229 -2.05 -11.57 6.96
C VAL A 229 -1.12 -12.66 7.50
N TYR A 230 -0.02 -12.92 6.79
CA TYR A 230 1.04 -13.79 7.31
C TYR A 230 1.72 -13.14 8.51
N LEU A 231 1.95 -13.88 9.58
CA LEU A 231 2.70 -13.40 10.75
C LEU A 231 4.12 -12.96 10.35
N SER A 232 4.73 -13.63 9.38
CA SER A 232 6.03 -13.25 8.83
C SER A 232 6.04 -11.87 8.16
N SER A 233 4.90 -11.40 7.64
CA SER A 233 4.77 -10.05 7.08
C SER A 233 4.71 -8.96 8.14
N LEU A 234 4.48 -9.32 9.39
CA LEU A 234 4.42 -8.41 10.53
C LEU A 234 5.76 -8.26 11.24
N GLU A 235 6.75 -9.11 10.90
CA GLU A 235 8.07 -9.08 11.53
C GLU A 235 8.76 -7.73 11.27
N GLY A 236 9.09 -7.03 12.35
CA GLY A 236 9.71 -5.71 12.27
C GLY A 236 8.78 -4.56 11.90
N GLN A 237 7.52 -4.84 11.61
CA GLN A 237 6.49 -3.84 11.37
C GLN A 237 5.81 -3.42 12.68
N LYS A 238 5.30 -2.21 12.72
CA LYS A 238 4.49 -1.72 13.82
C LYS A 238 3.03 -2.14 13.61
N VAL A 239 2.48 -2.85 14.59
CA VAL A 239 1.07 -3.26 14.58
C VAL A 239 0.41 -2.77 15.86
N LEU A 240 -0.59 -1.91 15.73
CA LEU A 240 -1.27 -1.27 16.86
C LEU A 240 -2.78 -1.53 16.85
N ILE A 241 -3.30 -1.81 18.03
CA ILE A 241 -4.72 -1.74 18.34
C ILE A 241 -5.01 -0.28 18.69
N VAL A 242 -5.42 0.50 17.68
CA VAL A 242 -5.56 1.96 17.76
C VAL A 242 -6.92 2.33 18.34
N TYR A 243 -6.92 3.20 19.34
CA TYR A 243 -8.14 3.72 19.99
C TYR A 243 -8.25 5.25 19.97
N GLU A 244 -7.18 5.96 19.51
CA GLU A 244 -7.19 7.41 19.28
C GLU A 244 -6.38 7.77 18.02
N ILE A 245 -6.85 8.79 17.30
CA ILE A 245 -6.12 9.45 16.21
C ILE A 245 -6.07 10.93 16.52
N ASP A 246 -4.88 11.54 16.42
CA ASP A 246 -4.60 12.94 16.80
C ASP A 246 -5.02 13.30 18.23
N GLY A 247 -4.97 12.34 19.16
CA GLY A 247 -5.34 12.51 20.56
C GLY A 247 -6.85 12.51 20.84
N GLU A 248 -7.67 12.23 19.84
CA GLU A 248 -9.13 12.09 19.96
C GLU A 248 -9.57 10.65 19.72
N ARG A 249 -10.67 10.22 20.34
CA ARG A 249 -11.29 8.92 20.03
C ARG A 249 -11.60 8.79 18.54
N LEU A 250 -11.53 7.57 18.01
CA LEU A 250 -11.95 7.31 16.65
C LEU A 250 -13.35 7.82 16.41
N SER A 251 -13.61 8.40 15.25
CA SER A 251 -14.98 8.70 14.79
C SER A 251 -15.71 7.41 14.37
N TRP A 252 -17.02 7.49 14.17
CA TRP A 252 -17.77 6.37 13.63
C TRP A 252 -17.18 5.88 12.29
N ARG A 253 -16.79 6.81 11.41
CA ARG A 253 -16.18 6.48 10.12
C ARG A 253 -14.87 5.73 10.26
N GLN A 254 -14.08 6.06 11.27
CA GLN A 254 -12.79 5.41 11.55
C GLN A 254 -12.94 4.06 12.25
N GLY A 255 -14.18 3.60 12.51
CA GLY A 255 -14.43 2.32 13.15
C GLY A 255 -14.35 2.35 14.67
N TYR A 256 -14.98 3.38 15.29
CA TYR A 256 -15.15 3.41 16.73
C TYR A 256 -15.70 2.08 17.26
N PRO A 257 -15.17 1.52 18.37
CA PRO A 257 -14.26 2.15 19.31
C PRO A 257 -12.77 1.89 19.05
N VAL A 258 -12.40 0.99 18.15
CA VAL A 258 -11.02 0.55 17.99
C VAL A 258 -10.78 -0.01 16.58
N GLN A 259 -9.59 0.24 16.04
CA GLN A 259 -9.17 -0.24 14.73
C GLN A 259 -7.79 -0.90 14.81
N LEU A 260 -7.56 -1.98 14.08
CA LEU A 260 -6.22 -2.52 13.88
C LEU A 260 -5.49 -1.70 12.79
N TRP A 261 -4.31 -1.20 13.12
CA TRP A 261 -3.38 -0.56 12.20
C TRP A 261 -2.14 -1.42 12.03
N VAL A 262 -1.74 -1.66 10.79
CA VAL A 262 -0.63 -2.57 10.46
C VAL A 262 0.33 -1.85 9.53
N GLY A 263 1.54 -1.58 9.99
CA GLY A 263 2.58 -0.97 9.19
C GLY A 263 3.07 -1.89 8.09
N GLY A 264 3.53 -1.32 6.98
CA GLY A 264 4.11 -2.07 5.87
C GLY A 264 3.14 -2.92 5.05
N VAL A 265 1.81 -2.76 5.25
CA VAL A 265 0.79 -3.52 4.52
C VAL A 265 -0.28 -2.60 3.93
N GLY A 266 -1.00 -3.12 2.93
CA GLY A 266 -2.13 -2.39 2.36
C GLY A 266 -3.31 -2.25 3.33
N ALA A 267 -4.02 -1.13 3.24
CA ALA A 267 -5.14 -0.79 4.12
C ALA A 267 -6.27 -1.84 4.25
N PRO A 268 -6.48 -2.77 3.31
CA PRO A 268 -7.45 -3.86 3.53
C PRO A 268 -7.22 -4.70 4.78
N VAL A 269 -5.99 -4.76 5.30
CA VAL A 269 -5.65 -5.48 6.54
C VAL A 269 -6.00 -4.66 7.80
N PHE A 270 -6.20 -3.37 7.66
CA PHE A 270 -6.65 -2.49 8.75
C PHE A 270 -8.12 -2.81 9.06
N THR A 271 -8.39 -3.29 10.26
CA THR A 271 -9.71 -3.80 10.62
C THR A 271 -10.41 -2.84 11.57
N LYS A 272 -11.50 -2.24 11.11
CA LYS A 272 -12.39 -1.41 11.94
C LYS A 272 -13.16 -2.30 12.91
N GLU A 273 -13.53 -1.75 14.07
CA GLU A 273 -14.22 -2.48 15.14
C GLU A 273 -13.56 -3.82 15.46
N LEU A 274 -12.25 -3.85 15.61
CA LEU A 274 -11.52 -5.07 15.93
C LEU A 274 -12.11 -5.75 17.17
N SER A 275 -12.58 -6.98 17.02
CA SER A 275 -13.11 -7.80 18.11
C SER A 275 -12.42 -9.17 18.23
N ASP A 276 -11.92 -9.68 17.12
CA ASP A 276 -11.36 -11.02 17.05
C ASP A 276 -10.00 -11.03 16.36
N VAL A 277 -9.05 -11.71 16.98
CA VAL A 277 -7.74 -12.06 16.42
C VAL A 277 -7.63 -13.57 16.47
N VAL A 278 -7.68 -14.22 15.30
CA VAL A 278 -7.60 -15.68 15.20
C VAL A 278 -6.28 -16.07 14.57
N ILE A 279 -5.47 -16.81 15.30
CA ILE A 279 -4.17 -17.30 14.82
C ILE A 279 -4.38 -18.64 14.12
N CYS A 280 -3.87 -18.77 12.91
CA CYS A 280 -4.07 -19.92 12.04
C CYS A 280 -2.75 -20.62 11.73
N ASN A 281 -2.82 -21.92 11.40
CA ASN A 281 -1.68 -22.77 11.09
C ASN A 281 -1.53 -23.07 9.59
N ALA A 282 -2.37 -22.51 8.74
CA ALA A 282 -2.37 -22.77 7.32
C ALA A 282 -2.35 -21.46 6.52
N ASP A 283 -1.50 -21.41 5.51
CA ASP A 283 -1.35 -20.27 4.63
C ASP A 283 -2.49 -20.15 3.61
N GLU A 284 -3.24 -21.23 3.35
CA GLU A 284 -4.46 -21.20 2.55
C GLU A 284 -5.61 -20.40 3.18
N GLU A 285 -5.50 -20.10 4.48
CA GLU A 285 -6.45 -19.23 5.18
C GLU A 285 -6.09 -17.75 5.07
N VAL A 286 -4.91 -17.41 4.52
CA VAL A 286 -4.59 -16.04 4.15
C VAL A 286 -5.31 -15.70 2.87
N ASP A 287 -6.15 -14.69 2.93
CA ASP A 287 -6.69 -14.09 1.71
C ASP A 287 -5.52 -13.47 0.93
N ASP A 288 -5.15 -14.08 -0.20
CA ASP A 288 -4.05 -13.61 -1.05
C ASP A 288 -4.33 -12.24 -1.68
N TYR A 289 -5.43 -11.65 -1.31
CA TYR A 289 -5.92 -10.36 -1.71
C TYR A 289 -5.64 -10.08 -3.19
N LYS A 290 -6.08 -11.02 -4.06
CA LYS A 290 -5.99 -10.91 -5.52
C LYS A 290 -4.55 -10.84 -6.04
N GLY A 291 -3.63 -11.54 -5.42
CA GLY A 291 -2.25 -11.60 -5.84
C GLY A 291 -1.34 -10.50 -5.29
N TRP A 292 -1.83 -9.70 -4.34
CA TRP A 292 -1.00 -8.68 -3.69
C TRP A 292 -0.10 -9.26 -2.60
N VAL A 293 -0.46 -10.41 -2.02
CA VAL A 293 0.28 -11.09 -0.97
C VAL A 293 1.14 -12.21 -1.55
N LYS A 294 2.41 -12.27 -1.19
CA LYS A 294 3.31 -13.35 -1.57
C LYS A 294 3.04 -14.59 -0.71
N SER A 295 3.18 -15.80 -1.28
CA SER A 295 2.98 -17.08 -0.57
C SER A 295 3.96 -17.31 0.57
N GLU A 296 5.14 -16.70 0.53
CA GLU A 296 6.15 -16.72 1.60
C GLU A 296 5.96 -15.60 2.63
N GLY A 297 4.88 -14.84 2.54
CA GLY A 297 4.64 -13.62 3.31
C GLY A 297 5.12 -12.36 2.61
N GLY A 298 4.69 -11.19 3.06
CA GLY A 298 4.95 -9.89 2.44
C GLY A 298 4.03 -9.59 1.25
N PHE A 299 4.28 -8.47 0.60
CA PHE A 299 3.45 -7.96 -0.48
C PHE A 299 4.24 -7.83 -1.78
N TYR A 300 3.55 -7.93 -2.91
CA TYR A 300 4.10 -7.47 -4.17
C TYR A 300 4.12 -5.94 -4.12
N ASN A 301 5.33 -5.39 -4.13
CA ASN A 301 5.53 -3.97 -3.94
C ASN A 301 4.87 -3.15 -5.04
N LYS A 302 4.20 -2.10 -4.63
CA LYS A 302 3.62 -1.09 -5.52
C LYS A 302 4.02 0.30 -5.01
N PRO A 303 5.20 0.81 -5.41
CA PRO A 303 5.58 2.17 -5.07
C PRO A 303 4.53 3.15 -5.55
N ASN A 304 4.17 4.11 -4.69
CA ASN A 304 3.25 5.18 -5.03
C ASN A 304 3.85 6.51 -4.61
N VAL A 305 3.68 7.51 -5.44
CA VAL A 305 4.17 8.86 -5.25
C VAL A 305 3.12 9.86 -5.72
N GLY A 306 2.98 10.96 -5.00
CA GLY A 306 2.04 12.02 -5.37
C GLY A 306 2.52 13.39 -4.93
N ILE A 307 1.97 14.42 -5.54
CA ILE A 307 2.22 15.82 -5.21
C ILE A 307 0.97 16.41 -4.56
N PHE A 308 1.14 17.06 -3.41
CA PHE A 308 0.02 17.60 -2.63
C PHE A 308 -0.40 19.01 -3.05
N ASN A 309 0.54 19.82 -3.53
CA ASN A 309 0.34 21.26 -3.60
C ASN A 309 0.66 21.86 -4.98
N LEU A 310 0.67 21.04 -6.01
CA LEU A 310 0.86 21.50 -7.38
C LEU A 310 -0.06 20.70 -8.31
N ASP A 311 -1.05 21.37 -8.90
CA ASP A 311 -1.97 20.76 -9.84
C ASP A 311 -1.51 20.95 -11.28
N GLU A 312 -1.95 20.08 -12.18
CA GLU A 312 -1.70 20.21 -13.62
C GLU A 312 -2.22 21.56 -14.13
N GLY A 313 -1.38 22.29 -14.84
CA GLY A 313 -1.71 23.62 -15.37
C GLY A 313 -1.66 24.76 -14.35
N GLN A 314 -1.28 24.48 -13.10
CA GLN A 314 -1.11 25.54 -12.09
C GLN A 314 0.00 26.50 -12.51
N VAL A 315 -0.28 27.80 -12.38
CA VAL A 315 0.69 28.85 -12.68
C VAL A 315 1.44 29.24 -11.40
N VAL A 316 2.76 29.14 -11.43
CA VAL A 316 3.64 29.61 -10.34
C VAL A 316 4.40 30.88 -10.78
N ALA A 317 4.80 31.69 -9.81
CA ALA A 317 5.52 32.94 -10.10
C ALA A 317 6.95 32.65 -10.57
N ALA A 318 7.34 33.19 -11.72
CA ALA A 318 8.69 33.04 -12.22
C ALA A 318 9.71 33.83 -11.34
N GLY A 319 10.83 33.23 -11.02
CA GLY A 319 11.91 33.86 -10.25
C GLY A 319 11.69 33.90 -8.74
N GLU A 320 10.62 33.28 -8.24
CA GLU A 320 10.39 33.08 -6.81
C GLU A 320 10.51 31.59 -6.47
N PRO A 321 11.12 31.21 -5.34
CA PRO A 321 11.14 29.83 -4.90
C PRO A 321 9.73 29.29 -4.66
N TYR A 322 9.44 28.10 -5.15
CA TYR A 322 8.20 27.39 -4.91
C TYR A 322 8.50 26.03 -4.24
N ALA A 323 7.96 25.81 -3.05
CA ALA A 323 8.13 24.56 -2.36
C ALA A 323 7.10 23.54 -2.87
N VAL A 324 7.55 22.55 -3.62
CA VAL A 324 6.71 21.40 -4.01
C VAL A 324 6.72 20.42 -2.84
N LYS A 325 5.54 19.96 -2.44
CA LYS A 325 5.35 18.94 -1.42
C LYS A 325 4.65 17.73 -2.00
N GLY A 326 5.08 16.56 -1.57
CA GLY A 326 4.49 15.31 -2.01
C GLY A 326 4.70 14.18 -0.99
N TYR A 327 4.32 12.97 -1.39
CA TYR A 327 4.54 11.76 -0.61
C TYR A 327 5.13 10.65 -1.47
N ALA A 328 5.76 9.68 -0.81
CA ALA A 328 6.09 8.37 -1.37
C ALA A 328 5.87 7.28 -0.33
N SER A 329 5.37 6.14 -0.77
CA SER A 329 5.15 4.95 0.06
C SER A 329 5.24 3.69 -0.80
N ALA A 330 5.76 2.61 -0.22
CA ALA A 330 5.92 1.34 -0.92
C ALA A 330 5.66 0.12 -0.01
N TRP A 331 4.73 0.26 0.95
CA TRP A 331 4.34 -0.76 1.92
C TRP A 331 5.53 -1.37 2.67
N ASP A 332 5.81 -2.68 2.47
CA ASP A 332 6.88 -3.42 3.14
C ASP A 332 8.29 -3.15 2.59
N ASP A 333 8.41 -2.34 1.53
CA ASP A 333 9.71 -1.88 1.02
C ASP A 333 9.99 -0.42 1.38
N PRO A 334 11.18 -0.10 1.89
CA PRO A 334 11.52 1.26 2.25
C PRO A 334 11.74 2.13 1.00
N ILE A 335 11.33 3.39 1.09
CA ILE A 335 11.70 4.39 0.08
C ILE A 335 13.15 4.80 0.30
N THR A 336 14.01 4.51 -0.65
CA THR A 336 15.45 4.80 -0.59
C THR A 336 15.84 6.05 -1.36
N GLY A 337 14.97 6.56 -2.23
CA GLY A 337 15.23 7.79 -2.96
C GLY A 337 13.96 8.29 -3.66
N ILE A 338 13.95 9.58 -3.94
CA ILE A 338 12.92 10.26 -4.73
C ILE A 338 13.59 10.87 -5.95
N GLU A 339 12.96 10.75 -7.10
CA GLU A 339 13.44 11.32 -8.35
C GLU A 339 12.50 12.44 -8.80
N PHE A 340 13.09 13.56 -9.26
CA PHE A 340 12.37 14.73 -9.73
C PHE A 340 12.75 15.06 -11.17
N SER A 341 11.76 15.35 -11.99
CA SER A 341 11.95 15.91 -13.33
C SER A 341 11.36 17.32 -13.40
N MET A 342 12.11 18.25 -14.02
CA MET A 342 11.69 19.64 -14.23
C MET A 342 11.40 19.95 -15.70
N ASP A 343 11.51 18.95 -16.58
CA ASP A 343 11.44 19.09 -18.04
C ASP A 343 10.51 18.05 -18.70
N GLY A 344 9.51 17.58 -17.93
CA GLY A 344 8.52 16.65 -18.46
C GLY A 344 9.02 15.19 -18.58
N GLY A 345 10.02 14.83 -17.80
CA GLY A 345 10.59 13.48 -17.80
C GLY A 345 11.77 13.28 -18.74
N GLU A 346 12.29 14.37 -19.36
CA GLU A 346 13.49 14.28 -20.21
C GLU A 346 14.75 14.06 -19.37
N THR A 347 14.83 14.71 -18.19
CA THR A 347 15.90 14.51 -17.21
C THR A 347 15.34 14.37 -15.80
N TRP A 348 16.06 13.63 -14.95
CA TRP A 348 15.64 13.34 -13.57
C TRP A 348 16.79 13.61 -12.59
N THR A 349 16.48 14.14 -11.44
CA THR A 349 17.41 14.30 -10.32
C THR A 349 16.99 13.39 -9.19
N ARG A 350 17.88 12.47 -8.78
CA ARG A 350 17.65 11.56 -7.66
C ARG A 350 18.19 12.16 -6.36
N CYS A 351 17.36 12.13 -5.35
CA CYS A 351 17.74 12.49 -3.99
C CYS A 351 17.51 11.30 -3.07
N GLU A 352 18.54 10.86 -2.36
CA GLU A 352 18.45 9.76 -1.41
C GLU A 352 17.61 10.18 -0.19
N THR A 353 16.70 9.32 0.22
CA THR A 353 15.90 9.53 1.42
C THR A 353 16.65 9.00 2.65
N PRO A 354 16.60 9.69 3.80
CA PRO A 354 17.42 9.34 4.95
C PRO A 354 16.90 8.16 5.76
N ASN A 355 15.71 7.64 5.45
CA ASN A 355 15.02 6.70 6.32
C ASN A 355 14.48 5.47 5.58
N ALA A 356 14.35 4.38 6.35
CA ALA A 356 13.91 3.08 5.86
C ALA A 356 12.70 2.54 6.66
N ASN A 357 11.97 3.39 7.42
CA ASN A 357 10.80 2.94 8.16
C ASN A 357 9.60 2.79 7.20
N THR A 358 9.05 1.59 7.14
CA THR A 358 7.94 1.22 6.26
C THR A 358 6.56 1.44 6.91
N ASP A 359 6.51 1.70 8.22
CA ASP A 359 5.26 2.07 8.92
C ASP A 359 4.80 3.49 8.55
N GLN A 360 5.65 4.26 7.88
CA GLN A 360 5.48 5.67 7.61
C GLN A 360 5.76 5.99 6.14
N TRP A 361 5.06 6.98 5.61
CA TRP A 361 5.41 7.53 4.30
C TRP A 361 6.67 8.41 4.35
N VAL A 362 7.17 8.78 3.19
CA VAL A 362 8.20 9.82 3.02
C VAL A 362 7.54 11.04 2.40
N THR A 363 7.68 12.18 3.01
CA THR A 363 7.20 13.48 2.49
C THR A 363 8.36 14.41 2.25
#